data_cf21bda4e8405b8175138efb094c1db3
#
_entry.id   cf21bda4e8405b8175138efb094c1db3
#
_cell.length_a   1.000
_cell.length_b   1.000
_cell.length_c   1.000
_cell.angle_alpha   90.00
_cell.angle_beta   90.00
_cell.angle_gamma   90.00
#
_symmetry.space_group_name_H-M   'P 1'
#
loop_
_entity.id
_entity.type
_entity.pdbx_description
1 polymer ?
#
loop_
_entity_poly.entity_id
_entity_poly.type
_entity_poly.pdbx_seq_one_letter_code
_entity_poly.pdbx_strand_id
1 'polypeptide(L)' 'MMTEHKKTPRMLRLKQLTSYLSLSRGYIYQKINEGEFPPGHMISQGIRAWEKSEVDAWLDKRMGKNA' A
#
# COMPACT_ATOMS: atom_id res chain seq x y z
N MET A 1 -19.72 7.94 16.80
CA MET A 1 -19.27 7.78 16.51
C MET A 1 -18.30 7.80 16.06
N MET A 2 -17.98 8.06 15.98
CA MET A 2 -17.17 8.05 15.55
C MET A 2 -16.11 7.32 15.40
N THR A 3 -15.86 6.72 15.37
CA THR A 3 -14.84 5.81 15.41
C THR A 3 -14.29 5.42 14.11
N GLU A 4 -14.87 5.78 13.09
CA GLU A 4 -14.33 5.45 11.82
C GLU A 4 -13.03 6.17 11.59
N HIS A 5 -12.74 7.18 12.32
CA HIS A 5 -11.46 7.83 12.14
C HIS A 5 -10.31 6.94 12.52
N LYS A 6 -10.56 5.81 13.13
CA LYS A 6 -9.51 4.89 13.45
C LYS A 6 -9.21 3.96 12.33
N LYS A 7 -10.02 3.91 11.33
CA LYS A 7 -9.81 2.99 10.25
C LYS A 7 -8.75 3.47 9.30
N THR A 8 -7.99 2.54 8.76
CA THR A 8 -7.05 2.86 7.73
C THR A 8 -7.83 3.29 6.49
N PRO A 9 -7.44 4.36 5.85
CA PRO A 9 -8.15 4.80 4.65
C PRO A 9 -8.05 3.75 3.55
N ARG A 10 -9.02 3.79 2.67
CA ARG A 10 -9.03 2.84 1.56
C ARG A 10 -7.82 3.00 0.65
N MET A 11 -7.39 4.24 0.42
CA MET A 11 -6.25 4.53 -0.44
C MET A 11 -5.10 5.04 0.41
N LEU A 12 -3.91 4.58 0.10
CA LEU A 12 -2.71 4.97 0.82
C LEU A 12 -1.76 5.70 -0.11
N ARG A 13 -1.31 6.89 0.30
CA ARG A 13 -0.25 7.58 -0.41
C ARG A 13 1.08 6.97 0.02
N LEU A 14 2.14 7.32 -0.67
CA LEU A 14 3.44 6.71 -0.40
C LEU A 14 3.85 6.84 1.06
N LYS A 15 3.69 8.00 1.64
CA LYS A 15 4.07 8.20 3.03
C LYS A 15 3.28 7.29 3.96
N GLN A 16 1.99 7.18 3.72
CA GLN A 16 1.14 6.30 4.51
C GLN A 16 1.51 4.84 4.29
N LEU A 17 1.85 4.50 3.05
CA LEU A 17 2.21 3.15 2.69
C LEU A 17 3.46 2.71 3.44
N THR A 18 4.47 3.57 3.50
CA THR A 18 5.70 3.24 4.22
C THR A 18 5.43 3.00 5.70
N SER A 19 4.58 3.83 6.29
CA SER A 19 4.20 3.63 7.69
C SER A 19 3.40 2.37 7.90
N TYR A 20 2.47 2.14 7.02
CA TYR A 20 1.58 0.99 7.14
C TYR A 20 2.35 -0.32 7.05
N LEU A 21 3.31 -0.38 6.15
CA LEU A 21 4.08 -1.60 5.93
C LEU A 21 5.39 -1.64 6.71
N SER A 22 5.79 -0.53 7.28
CA SER A 22 7.09 -0.41 7.95
C SER A 22 8.24 -0.69 6.99
N LEU A 23 8.08 -0.23 5.77
CA LEU A 23 9.10 -0.41 4.73
C LEU A 23 9.57 0.96 4.24
N SER A 24 10.81 1.02 3.79
CA SER A 24 11.33 2.27 3.29
C SER A 24 10.79 2.54 1.89
N ARG A 25 10.81 3.83 1.52
CA ARG A 25 10.42 4.25 0.19
C ARG A 25 11.27 3.57 -0.87
N GLY A 26 12.57 3.51 -0.63
CA GLY A 26 13.47 2.88 -1.60
C GLY A 26 13.14 1.43 -1.83
N TYR A 27 12.83 0.73 -0.76
CA TYR A 27 12.48 -0.68 -0.87
C TYR A 27 11.20 -0.86 -1.70
N ILE A 28 10.20 -0.02 -1.42
CA ILE A 28 8.93 -0.11 -2.13
C ILE A 28 9.14 0.18 -3.62
N TYR A 29 9.89 1.22 -3.95
CA TYR A 29 10.16 1.54 -5.34
C TYR A 29 10.95 0.43 -6.04
N GLN A 30 11.88 -0.17 -5.33
CA GLN A 30 12.64 -1.27 -5.88
C GLN A 30 11.71 -2.43 -6.24
N LYS A 31 10.79 -2.74 -5.34
CA LYS A 31 9.88 -3.85 -5.58
C LYS A 31 8.88 -3.54 -6.69
N ILE A 32 8.48 -2.29 -6.81
CA ILE A 32 7.64 -1.89 -7.93
C ILE A 32 8.38 -2.10 -9.25
N ASN A 33 9.65 -1.68 -9.29
CA ASN A 33 10.46 -1.84 -10.50
C ASN A 33 10.67 -3.30 -10.87
N GLU A 34 10.74 -4.15 -9.87
CA GLU A 34 10.91 -5.58 -10.10
C GLU A 34 9.60 -6.27 -10.46
N GLY A 35 8.51 -5.54 -10.43
CA GLY A 35 7.21 -6.13 -10.73
C GLY A 35 6.64 -6.95 -9.60
N GLU A 36 7.18 -6.79 -8.39
CA GLU A 36 6.75 -7.59 -7.26
C GLU A 36 5.80 -6.86 -6.33
N PHE A 37 5.66 -5.56 -6.49
CA PHE A 37 4.76 -4.78 -5.65
C PHE A 37 3.78 -4.05 -6.56
N PRO A 38 2.51 -3.91 -6.16
CA PRO A 38 1.55 -3.21 -7.00
C PRO A 38 2.00 -1.79 -7.31
N PRO A 39 1.88 -1.35 -8.55
CA PRO A 39 2.38 -0.03 -8.94
C PRO A 39 1.53 1.12 -8.46
N GLY A 40 0.35 0.84 -7.94
CA GLY A 40 -0.55 1.89 -7.51
C GLY A 40 -1.40 2.41 -8.64
N HIS A 41 -2.21 3.40 -8.33
CA HIS A 41 -3.14 3.98 -9.28
C HIS A 41 -3.00 5.49 -9.28
N MET A 42 -3.04 6.09 -10.46
CA MET A 42 -3.08 7.53 -10.56
C MET A 42 -4.53 7.96 -10.37
N ILE A 43 -4.85 8.41 -9.17
CA ILE A 43 -6.22 8.79 -8.88
C ILE A 43 -6.52 10.22 -9.30
N SER A 44 -5.47 10.98 -9.56
CA SER A 44 -5.60 12.33 -10.05
C SER A 44 -4.25 12.71 -10.63
N GLN A 45 -4.19 13.83 -11.29
CA GLN A 45 -2.93 14.27 -11.87
C GLN A 45 -1.89 14.45 -10.78
N GLY A 46 -0.79 13.73 -10.90
CA GLY A 46 0.29 13.82 -9.93
C GLY A 46 0.02 13.16 -8.60
N ILE A 47 -1.10 12.43 -8.48
CA ILE A 47 -1.44 11.80 -7.22
C ILE A 47 -1.56 10.30 -7.42
N ARG A 48 -0.55 9.59 -6.95
CA ARG A 48 -0.56 8.14 -7.00
C ARG A 48 -0.90 7.60 -5.61
N ALA A 49 -1.71 6.58 -5.58
CA ALA A 49 -2.07 5.95 -4.31
C ALA A 49 -2.29 4.46 -4.53
N TRP A 50 -2.21 3.73 -3.46
CA TRP A 50 -2.37 2.27 -3.49
C TRP A 50 -3.65 1.90 -2.77
N GLU A 51 -4.38 0.97 -3.32
CA GLU A 51 -5.58 0.51 -2.67
C GLU A 51 -5.17 -0.41 -1.51
N LYS A 52 -5.70 -0.15 -0.34
CA LYS A 52 -5.32 -0.90 0.85
C LYS A 52 -5.51 -2.40 0.67
N SER A 53 -6.59 -2.80 0.02
CA SER A 53 -6.84 -4.23 -0.17
C SER A 53 -5.76 -4.89 -1.03
N GLU A 54 -5.22 -4.18 -2.00
CA GLU A 54 -4.14 -4.71 -2.82
C GLU A 54 -2.85 -4.83 -2.02
N VAL A 55 -2.60 -3.84 -1.19
CA VAL A 55 -1.43 -3.86 -0.33
C VAL A 55 -1.52 -4.99 0.66
N ASP A 56 -2.69 -5.18 1.24
CA ASP A 56 -2.92 -6.26 2.19
C ASP A 56 -2.73 -7.63 1.54
N ALA A 57 -3.22 -7.78 0.32
CA ALA A 57 -3.06 -9.04 -0.40
C ALA A 57 -1.60 -9.34 -0.68
N TRP A 58 -0.85 -8.29 -1.05
CA TRP A 58 0.59 -8.45 -1.29
C TRP A 58 1.29 -8.89 -0.01
N LEU A 59 0.97 -8.25 1.09
CA LEU A 59 1.59 -8.55 2.36
C LEU A 59 1.24 -9.96 2.84
N ASP A 60 -0.03 -10.33 2.72
CA ASP A 60 -0.47 -11.65 3.13
C ASP A 60 0.26 -12.74 2.35
N LYS A 61 0.47 -12.51 1.08
CA LYS A 61 1.18 -13.46 0.26
C LYS A 61 2.63 -13.59 0.71
N ARG A 62 3.25 -12.46 1.04
CA ARG A 62 4.62 -12.46 1.55
C ARG A 62 4.73 -13.20 2.85
N MET A 63 3.71 -13.11 3.67
CA MET A 63 3.72 -13.77 4.97
C MET A 63 3.21 -15.20 4.91
N GLY A 64 2.82 -15.65 3.73
CA GLY A 64 2.31 -17.00 3.57
C GLY A 64 0.92 -17.18 4.13
N LYS A 65 0.14 -16.10 4.20
CA LYS A 65 -1.20 -16.15 4.77
C LYS A 65 -2.30 -16.16 3.74
N ASN A 66 -1.99 -16.42 2.52
CA ASN A 66 -3.04 -16.46 1.51
C ASN A 66 -3.89 -17.67 1.78
N ALA A 67 -5.13 -17.46 1.75
CA ALA A 67 -6.08 -18.52 2.09
C ALA A 67 -6.15 -19.57 1.02
#